data_8c3dcc16cdd4036339c58fadd3bde32a
#
_entry.id   8c3dcc16cdd4036339c58fadd3bde32a
#
_cell.length_a   1.000
_cell.length_b   1.000
_cell.length_c   1.000
_cell.angle_alpha   90.00
_cell.angle_beta   90.00
_cell.angle_gamma   90.00
#
_symmetry.space_group_name_H-M   'P 1'
#
loop_
_entity.id
_entity.type
_entity.pdbx_description
1 polymer ?
#
loop_
_entity_poly.entity_id
_entity_poly.type
_entity_poly.pdbx_seq_one_letter_code
_entity_poly.pdbx_strand_id
1 'polypeptide(L)'
;IVVATNISASSVILANHIDNELFKKMIFINPVALKDLDILPDKKSKFKKMIIQLPFIGTFIYNIMNNSHKIDSAFRNNYFEKPQLISSTMEDIYYEAAHLDGSNGRFLYSSMIGNYLNNGSTHALKNNSTPTLIIGSKEMNRYTLALDDYHKVNPNIEIIKLTNGNLYPHMEIPEKVYSVIKEHIN
;
A
#
# COMPACT_ATOMS: atom_id res chain seq x y z
N ILE A 1 -12.15 12.16 9.34
CA ILE A 1 -11.94 11.50 8.04
C ILE A 1 -10.50 11.07 7.95
N VAL A 2 -10.25 9.89 7.44
CA VAL A 2 -8.90 9.36 7.19
C VAL A 2 -8.77 8.97 5.72
N VAL A 3 -7.62 9.28 5.12
CA VAL A 3 -7.23 8.83 3.78
C VAL A 3 -5.99 7.95 3.94
N ALA A 4 -6.03 6.74 3.42
CA ALA A 4 -4.91 5.81 3.50
C ALA A 4 -4.65 5.13 2.14
N THR A 5 -3.40 4.77 1.91
CA THR A 5 -2.99 4.14 0.65
C THR A 5 -2.36 2.78 0.92
N ASN A 6 -2.50 1.87 -0.03
CA ASN A 6 -1.83 0.58 -0.04
C ASN A 6 -2.00 -0.18 1.29
N ILE A 7 -0.92 -0.65 1.92
CA ILE A 7 -0.94 -1.45 3.16
C ILE A 7 -1.46 -0.67 4.37
N SER A 8 -1.34 0.66 4.40
CA SER A 8 -1.82 1.49 5.51
C SER A 8 -3.34 1.40 5.70
N ALA A 9 -4.09 1.08 4.65
CA ALA A 9 -5.55 0.89 4.73
C ALA A 9 -5.94 -0.19 5.75
N SER A 10 -5.19 -1.28 5.81
CA SER A 10 -5.47 -2.37 6.77
C SER A 10 -5.30 -1.94 8.22
N SER A 11 -4.30 -1.10 8.51
CA SER A 11 -4.10 -0.55 9.86
C SER A 11 -5.23 0.40 10.25
N VAL A 12 -5.75 1.19 9.30
CA VAL A 12 -6.92 2.06 9.53
C VAL A 12 -8.18 1.23 9.82
N ILE A 13 -8.41 0.15 9.07
CA ILE A 13 -9.53 -0.78 9.29
C ILE A 13 -9.47 -1.36 10.71
N LEU A 14 -8.29 -1.81 11.16
CA LEU A 14 -8.12 -2.36 12.50
C LEU A 14 -8.28 -1.30 13.59
N ALA A 15 -7.74 -0.10 13.40
CA ALA A 15 -7.90 0.99 14.34
C ALA A 15 -9.39 1.34 14.53
N ASN A 16 -10.13 1.44 13.43
CA ASN A 16 -11.57 1.68 13.45
C ASN A 16 -12.38 0.51 14.06
N HIS A 17 -11.87 -0.71 13.95
CA HIS A 17 -12.50 -1.87 14.59
C HIS A 17 -12.34 -1.86 16.11
N ILE A 18 -11.22 -1.30 16.62
CA ILE A 18 -10.97 -1.13 18.05
C ILE A 18 -11.82 0.00 18.63
N ASP A 19 -11.94 1.09 17.88
CA ASP A 19 -12.75 2.26 18.24
C ASP A 19 -13.55 2.69 17.00
N ASN A 20 -14.82 2.30 16.97
CA ASN A 20 -15.71 2.51 15.82
C ASN A 20 -16.18 3.97 15.65
N GLU A 21 -15.85 4.85 16.61
CA GLU A 21 -16.11 6.29 16.53
C GLU A 21 -14.86 7.08 16.10
N LEU A 22 -13.72 6.41 15.95
CA LEU A 22 -12.43 7.03 15.62
C LEU A 22 -12.49 7.82 14.30
N PHE A 23 -13.18 7.27 13.30
CA PHE A 23 -13.30 7.91 11.99
C PHE A 23 -14.77 8.06 11.58
N LYS A 24 -15.14 9.27 11.15
CA LYS A 24 -16.46 9.52 10.52
C LYS A 24 -16.56 8.95 9.11
N LYS A 25 -15.43 8.82 8.41
CA LYS A 25 -15.34 8.27 7.05
C LYS A 25 -13.90 7.78 6.80
N MET A 26 -13.77 6.69 6.08
CA MET A 26 -12.51 6.13 5.63
C MET A 26 -12.43 6.17 4.10
N ILE A 27 -11.29 6.57 3.55
CA ILE A 27 -11.03 6.62 2.11
C ILE A 27 -9.73 5.87 1.84
N PHE A 28 -9.78 4.83 1.02
CA PHE A 28 -8.62 4.02 0.69
C PHE A 28 -8.25 4.16 -0.78
N ILE A 29 -6.98 4.39 -1.07
CA ILE A 29 -6.46 4.49 -2.43
C ILE A 29 -5.62 3.25 -2.72
N ASN A 30 -6.05 2.44 -3.68
CA ASN A 30 -5.43 1.18 -4.06
C ASN A 30 -4.98 0.34 -2.83
N PRO A 31 -5.89 -0.05 -1.93
CA PRO A 31 -5.53 -0.88 -0.79
C PRO A 31 -5.01 -2.25 -1.24
N VAL A 32 -4.14 -2.86 -0.44
CA VAL A 32 -3.64 -4.23 -0.69
C VAL A 32 -4.79 -5.23 -0.66
N ALA A 33 -4.74 -6.25 -1.51
CA ALA A 33 -5.74 -7.30 -1.55
C ALA A 33 -5.93 -7.97 -0.18
N LEU A 34 -7.18 -8.16 0.25
CA LEU A 34 -7.50 -8.77 1.54
C LEU A 34 -6.83 -10.14 1.72
N LYS A 35 -6.84 -10.96 0.66
CA LYS A 35 -6.18 -12.28 0.66
C LYS A 35 -4.67 -12.20 0.92
N ASP A 36 -4.00 -11.14 0.46
CA ASP A 36 -2.57 -10.96 0.69
C ASP A 36 -2.31 -10.48 2.12
N LEU A 37 -3.22 -9.69 2.70
CA LEU A 37 -3.17 -9.25 4.11
C LEU A 37 -3.46 -10.38 5.10
N ASP A 38 -4.17 -11.43 4.69
CA ASP A 38 -4.47 -12.60 5.51
C ASP A 38 -3.33 -13.64 5.51
N ILE A 39 -2.29 -13.44 4.68
CA ILE A 39 -1.09 -14.29 4.69
C ILE A 39 -0.22 -13.93 5.90
N LEU A 40 -0.31 -14.72 6.95
CA LEU A 40 0.51 -14.55 8.16
C LEU A 40 1.93 -15.10 7.99
N PRO A 41 2.90 -14.60 8.78
CA PRO A 41 4.28 -15.10 8.74
C PRO A 41 4.37 -16.60 9.05
N ASP A 42 4.99 -17.35 8.17
CA ASP A 42 5.31 -18.77 8.32
C ASP A 42 6.81 -18.99 8.65
N LYS A 43 7.25 -20.22 8.71
CA LYS A 43 8.67 -20.57 8.96
C LYS A 43 9.60 -20.01 7.87
N LYS A 44 9.16 -20.00 6.60
CA LYS A 44 9.94 -19.47 5.48
C LYS A 44 10.04 -17.95 5.57
N SER A 45 8.94 -17.28 5.90
CA SER A 45 8.89 -15.83 6.15
C SER A 45 9.84 -15.42 7.28
N LYS A 46 9.82 -16.17 8.39
CA LYS A 46 10.73 -15.95 9.51
C LYS A 46 12.21 -16.10 9.09
N PHE A 47 12.52 -17.11 8.31
CA PHE A 47 13.88 -17.32 7.80
C PHE A 47 14.34 -16.22 6.87
N LYS A 48 13.49 -15.78 5.90
CA LYS A 48 13.79 -14.64 5.02
C LYS A 48 14.05 -13.38 5.82
N LYS A 49 13.18 -13.07 6.79
CA LYS A 49 13.34 -11.92 7.68
C LYS A 49 14.68 -11.96 8.41
N MET A 50 15.03 -13.11 8.99
CA MET A 50 16.28 -13.30 9.72
C MET A 50 17.50 -13.01 8.84
N ILE A 51 17.55 -13.53 7.61
CA ILE A 51 18.69 -13.31 6.69
C ILE A 51 18.86 -11.82 6.37
N ILE A 52 17.76 -11.12 6.08
CA ILE A 52 17.81 -9.69 5.75
C ILE A 52 18.20 -8.84 6.97
N GLN A 53 17.98 -9.33 8.18
CA GLN A 53 18.37 -8.63 9.40
C GLN A 53 19.84 -8.84 9.79
N LEU A 54 20.55 -9.79 9.19
CA LEU A 54 21.98 -9.99 9.47
C LEU A 54 22.79 -8.73 9.09
N PRO A 55 23.78 -8.35 9.91
CA PRO A 55 24.52 -7.10 9.72
C PRO A 55 25.16 -6.94 8.33
N PHE A 56 25.93 -7.91 7.88
CA PHE A 56 26.66 -7.82 6.60
C PHE A 56 25.81 -8.28 5.41
N ILE A 57 25.24 -9.47 5.48
CA ILE A 57 24.46 -10.07 4.41
C ILE A 57 23.17 -9.27 4.15
N GLY A 58 22.46 -8.91 5.21
CA GLY A 58 21.24 -8.13 5.11
C GLY A 58 21.47 -6.72 4.59
N THR A 59 22.54 -6.06 5.02
CA THR A 59 22.96 -4.76 4.48
C THR A 59 23.26 -4.84 3.00
N PHE A 60 23.98 -5.85 2.55
CA PHE A 60 24.31 -6.07 1.14
C PHE A 60 23.03 -6.31 0.30
N ILE A 61 22.17 -7.20 0.76
CA ILE A 61 20.87 -7.48 0.08
C ILE A 61 20.04 -6.19 0.02
N TYR A 62 19.93 -5.46 1.13
CA TYR A 62 19.14 -4.25 1.20
C TYR A 62 19.63 -3.19 0.20
N ASN A 63 20.92 -2.94 0.13
CA ASN A 63 21.49 -1.96 -0.80
C ASN A 63 21.36 -2.36 -2.26
N ILE A 64 21.41 -3.67 -2.58
CA ILE A 64 21.13 -4.14 -3.94
C ILE A 64 19.67 -3.92 -4.31
N MET A 65 18.74 -4.20 -3.40
CA MET A 65 17.31 -4.13 -3.66
C MET A 65 16.77 -2.69 -3.67
N ASN A 66 17.47 -1.76 -3.02
CA ASN A 66 17.07 -0.36 -2.89
C ASN A 66 18.06 0.60 -3.55
N ASN A 67 18.86 0.15 -4.51
CA ASN A 67 19.70 1.08 -5.29
C ASN A 67 18.81 1.92 -6.25
N SER A 68 19.37 3.05 -6.73
CA SER A 68 18.65 4.00 -7.59
C SER A 68 18.05 3.34 -8.83
N HIS A 69 18.80 2.41 -9.47
CA HIS A 69 18.31 1.70 -10.66
C HIS A 69 17.11 0.80 -10.36
N LYS A 70 17.07 0.14 -9.20
CA LYS A 70 15.91 -0.68 -8.78
C LYS A 70 14.71 0.18 -8.43
N ILE A 71 14.93 1.33 -7.81
CA ILE A 71 13.89 2.31 -7.50
C ILE A 71 13.29 2.84 -8.82
N ASP A 72 14.11 3.31 -9.74
CA ASP A 72 13.67 3.77 -11.07
C ASP A 72 12.89 2.68 -11.81
N SER A 73 13.44 1.45 -11.87
CA SER A 73 12.77 0.31 -12.51
C SER A 73 11.41 -0.02 -11.87
N ALA A 74 11.30 0.08 -10.54
CA ALA A 74 10.03 -0.16 -9.85
C ALA A 74 8.99 0.91 -10.20
N PHE A 75 9.38 2.17 -10.24
CA PHE A 75 8.50 3.26 -10.65
C PHE A 75 8.02 3.08 -12.09
N ARG A 76 8.92 2.86 -13.04
CA ARG A 76 8.62 2.76 -14.47
C ARG A 76 7.82 1.52 -14.85
N ASN A 77 8.07 0.40 -14.19
CA ASN A 77 7.48 -0.88 -14.60
C ASN A 77 6.28 -1.31 -13.73
N ASN A 78 6.17 -0.78 -12.50
CA ASN A 78 5.17 -1.30 -11.57
C ASN A 78 4.27 -0.24 -10.96
N TYR A 79 4.76 0.99 -10.74
CA TYR A 79 4.04 1.95 -9.90
C TYR A 79 3.32 3.02 -10.70
N PHE A 80 3.83 3.40 -11.88
CA PHE A 80 3.27 4.45 -12.73
C PHE A 80 2.84 3.90 -14.08
N GLU A 81 1.66 4.31 -14.54
CA GLU A 81 1.19 4.07 -15.91
C GLU A 81 1.98 4.93 -16.91
N LYS A 82 2.34 6.14 -16.49
CA LYS A 82 3.04 7.13 -17.31
C LYS A 82 4.46 7.38 -16.78
N PRO A 83 5.46 6.59 -17.19
CA PRO A 83 6.84 6.74 -16.73
C PRO A 83 7.45 8.14 -16.93
N GLN A 84 6.95 8.91 -17.92
CA GLN A 84 7.39 10.27 -18.18
C GLN A 84 7.04 11.27 -17.05
N LEU A 85 6.15 10.92 -16.13
CA LEU A 85 5.84 11.75 -14.96
C LEU A 85 6.87 11.61 -13.84
N ILE A 86 7.76 10.63 -13.94
CA ILE A 86 8.80 10.38 -12.96
C ILE A 86 9.94 11.35 -13.22
N SER A 87 10.24 12.22 -12.27
CA SER A 87 11.39 13.11 -12.32
C SER A 87 12.58 12.48 -11.60
N SER A 88 13.81 12.87 -11.99
CA SER A 88 15.02 12.49 -11.25
C SER A 88 14.95 12.91 -9.79
N THR A 89 14.39 14.07 -9.50
CA THR A 89 14.17 14.53 -8.12
C THR A 89 13.31 13.59 -7.31
N MET A 90 12.27 12.99 -7.91
CA MET A 90 11.44 12.01 -7.22
C MET A 90 12.24 10.74 -6.92
N GLU A 91 13.01 10.26 -7.88
CA GLU A 91 13.90 9.09 -7.70
C GLU A 91 14.92 9.34 -6.58
N ASP A 92 15.55 10.51 -6.57
CA ASP A 92 16.51 10.91 -5.54
C ASP A 92 15.88 10.96 -4.16
N ILE A 93 14.70 11.55 -4.00
CA ILE A 93 13.97 11.59 -2.72
C ILE A 93 13.69 10.18 -2.19
N TYR A 94 13.26 9.26 -3.05
CA TYR A 94 12.99 7.89 -2.62
C TYR A 94 14.27 7.13 -2.29
N TYR A 95 15.35 7.37 -3.04
CA TYR A 95 16.66 6.80 -2.73
C TYR A 95 17.19 7.30 -1.39
N GLU A 96 17.16 8.61 -1.17
CA GLU A 96 17.56 9.23 0.09
C GLU A 96 16.71 8.73 1.26
N ALA A 97 15.39 8.68 1.10
CA ALA A 97 14.49 8.17 2.13
C ALA A 97 14.78 6.70 2.51
N ALA A 98 15.12 5.87 1.53
CA ALA A 98 15.48 4.47 1.77
C ALA A 98 16.82 4.36 2.55
N HIS A 99 17.71 5.34 2.44
CA HIS A 99 19.05 5.31 3.02
C HIS A 99 19.27 6.36 4.14
N LEU A 100 18.24 7.08 4.57
CA LEU A 100 18.32 8.17 5.54
C LEU A 100 19.02 7.74 6.85
N ASP A 101 18.80 6.50 7.29
CA ASP A 101 19.45 5.90 8.45
C ASP A 101 20.37 4.73 8.00
N GLY A 102 21.18 4.99 6.98
CA GLY A 102 22.04 3.99 6.35
C GLY A 102 21.22 2.79 5.86
N SER A 103 21.62 1.59 6.27
CA SER A 103 20.92 0.36 5.89
C SER A 103 19.90 -0.14 6.94
N ASN A 104 19.53 0.68 7.91
CA ASN A 104 18.57 0.28 8.95
C ASN A 104 17.15 0.10 8.40
N GLY A 105 16.82 0.71 7.27
CA GLY A 105 15.61 0.41 6.50
C GLY A 105 15.42 -1.09 6.21
N ARG A 106 16.49 -1.90 6.26
CA ARG A 106 16.42 -3.37 6.11
C ARG A 106 15.51 -4.06 7.13
N PHE A 107 15.33 -3.50 8.32
CA PHE A 107 14.45 -4.08 9.34
C PHE A 107 12.98 -3.95 8.94
N LEU A 108 12.58 -2.79 8.41
CA LEU A 108 11.24 -2.60 7.85
C LEU A 108 11.06 -3.47 6.60
N TYR A 109 12.02 -3.42 5.68
CA TYR A 109 12.03 -4.20 4.44
C TYR A 109 11.92 -5.71 4.72
N SER A 110 12.66 -6.22 5.70
CA SER A 110 12.58 -7.63 6.12
C SER A 110 11.19 -8.00 6.68
N SER A 111 10.56 -7.08 7.38
CA SER A 111 9.22 -7.25 7.93
C SER A 111 8.17 -7.28 6.82
N MET A 112 8.31 -6.45 5.78
CA MET A 112 7.45 -6.49 4.59
C MET A 112 7.57 -7.83 3.86
N ILE A 113 8.80 -8.25 3.51
CA ILE A 113 9.04 -9.52 2.79
C ILE A 113 8.63 -10.74 3.61
N GLY A 114 8.73 -10.64 4.92
CA GLY A 114 8.34 -11.69 5.85
C GLY A 114 6.85 -11.71 6.19
N ASN A 115 6.02 -10.87 5.56
CA ASN A 115 4.58 -10.72 5.84
C ASN A 115 4.24 -10.28 7.28
N TYR A 116 5.22 -9.68 8.01
CA TYR A 116 5.00 -9.22 9.38
C TYR A 116 4.21 -7.91 9.47
N LEU A 117 3.99 -7.23 8.35
CA LEU A 117 3.10 -6.07 8.24
C LEU A 117 1.67 -6.46 7.86
N ASN A 118 1.46 -7.72 7.50
CA ASN A 118 0.13 -8.25 7.24
C ASN A 118 -0.62 -8.44 8.56
N ASN A 119 -1.86 -8.02 8.60
CA ASN A 119 -2.62 -7.92 9.85
C ASN A 119 -4.04 -8.47 9.79
N GLY A 120 -4.39 -9.26 8.75
CA GLY A 120 -5.65 -10.01 8.69
C GLY A 120 -6.90 -9.16 8.93
N SER A 121 -7.06 -8.06 8.19
CA SER A 121 -8.14 -7.09 8.44
C SER A 121 -9.52 -7.50 7.90
N THR A 122 -9.66 -8.67 7.27
CA THR A 122 -10.91 -9.13 6.64
C THR A 122 -12.07 -9.20 7.64
N HIS A 123 -11.86 -9.76 8.84
CA HIS A 123 -12.89 -9.84 9.86
C HIS A 123 -13.33 -8.46 10.37
N ALA A 124 -12.38 -7.55 10.59
CA ALA A 124 -12.65 -6.19 11.01
C ALA A 124 -13.44 -5.42 9.95
N LEU A 125 -13.10 -5.60 8.68
CA LEU A 125 -13.80 -4.98 7.56
C LEU A 125 -15.23 -5.47 7.42
N LYS A 126 -15.49 -6.76 7.61
CA LYS A 126 -16.84 -7.36 7.53
C LYS A 126 -17.80 -6.72 8.53
N ASN A 127 -17.31 -6.37 9.70
CA ASN A 127 -18.10 -5.78 10.78
C ASN A 127 -18.04 -4.24 10.81
N ASN A 128 -17.41 -3.62 9.82
CA ASN A 128 -17.29 -2.17 9.74
C ASN A 128 -18.59 -1.51 9.28
N SER A 129 -19.08 -0.56 10.07
CA SER A 129 -20.24 0.28 9.75
C SER A 129 -19.86 1.70 9.30
N THR A 130 -18.60 2.10 9.50
CA THR A 130 -18.12 3.43 9.09
C THR A 130 -18.14 3.56 7.57
N PRO A 131 -18.73 4.64 7.02
CA PRO A 131 -18.74 4.90 5.59
C PRO A 131 -17.34 4.79 4.99
N THR A 132 -17.19 3.93 4.00
CA THR A 132 -15.88 3.61 3.41
C THR A 132 -15.93 3.75 1.90
N LEU A 133 -15.03 4.54 1.35
CA LEU A 133 -14.80 4.69 -0.09
C LEU A 133 -13.47 4.05 -0.46
N ILE A 134 -13.45 3.28 -1.53
CA ILE A 134 -12.21 2.81 -2.16
C ILE A 134 -12.06 3.45 -3.53
N ILE A 135 -10.93 4.08 -3.77
CA ILE A 135 -10.52 4.62 -5.06
C ILE A 135 -9.47 3.68 -5.64
N GLY A 136 -9.77 3.06 -6.76
CA GLY A 136 -8.89 2.09 -7.40
C GLY A 136 -8.58 2.40 -8.84
N SER A 137 -7.42 1.97 -9.33
CA SER A 137 -7.02 2.11 -10.72
C SER A 137 -7.62 1.01 -11.57
N LYS A 138 -7.99 1.33 -12.83
CA LYS A 138 -8.65 0.39 -13.74
C LYS A 138 -7.71 -0.69 -14.28
N GLU A 139 -6.45 -0.35 -14.51
CA GLU A 139 -5.57 -1.16 -15.38
C GLU A 139 -4.76 -2.26 -14.68
N MET A 140 -4.78 -2.31 -13.36
CA MET A 140 -4.06 -3.38 -12.67
C MET A 140 -4.97 -4.59 -12.46
N ASN A 141 -4.97 -5.53 -13.38
CA ASN A 141 -5.75 -6.77 -13.28
C ASN A 141 -5.66 -7.45 -11.91
N ARG A 142 -4.50 -7.44 -11.29
CA ARG A 142 -4.29 -7.99 -9.94
C ARG A 142 -4.97 -7.15 -8.85
N TYR A 143 -4.89 -5.82 -8.93
CA TYR A 143 -5.46 -4.90 -7.93
C TYR A 143 -6.96 -4.65 -8.17
N THR A 144 -7.41 -4.69 -9.42
CA THR A 144 -8.84 -4.55 -9.73
C THR A 144 -9.65 -5.72 -9.18
N LEU A 145 -9.13 -6.95 -9.30
CA LEU A 145 -9.74 -8.13 -8.68
C LEU A 145 -9.77 -8.03 -7.15
N ALA A 146 -8.76 -7.40 -6.54
CA ALA A 146 -8.69 -7.16 -5.12
C ALA A 146 -9.74 -6.18 -4.61
N LEU A 147 -10.11 -5.17 -5.40
CA LEU A 147 -11.15 -4.20 -5.03
C LEU A 147 -12.51 -4.85 -4.91
N ASP A 148 -12.87 -5.72 -5.85
CA ASP A 148 -14.14 -6.44 -5.83
C ASP A 148 -14.27 -7.36 -4.60
N ASP A 149 -13.14 -7.86 -4.06
CA ASP A 149 -13.13 -8.66 -2.84
C ASP A 149 -13.48 -7.81 -1.60
N TYR A 150 -13.11 -6.54 -1.56
CA TYR A 150 -13.54 -5.62 -0.50
C TYR A 150 -15.06 -5.47 -0.46
N HIS A 151 -15.70 -5.25 -1.62
CA HIS A 151 -17.15 -5.13 -1.72
C HIS A 151 -17.89 -6.44 -1.39
N LYS A 152 -17.33 -7.61 -1.75
CA LYS A 152 -17.87 -8.91 -1.36
C LYS A 152 -17.88 -9.12 0.15
N VAL A 153 -16.80 -8.66 0.84
CA VAL A 153 -16.68 -8.77 2.30
C VAL A 153 -17.61 -7.80 3.01
N ASN A 154 -17.73 -6.57 2.51
CA ASN A 154 -18.65 -5.57 3.05
C ASN A 154 -19.34 -4.79 1.92
N PRO A 155 -20.61 -5.12 1.59
CA PRO A 155 -21.35 -4.48 0.50
C PRO A 155 -21.60 -2.98 0.67
N ASN A 156 -21.42 -2.43 1.87
CA ASN A 156 -21.57 -0.99 2.14
C ASN A 156 -20.37 -0.16 1.69
N ILE A 157 -19.29 -0.81 1.22
CA ILE A 157 -18.13 -0.12 0.70
C ILE A 157 -18.42 0.37 -0.72
N GLU A 158 -18.26 1.66 -0.92
CA GLU A 158 -18.31 2.26 -2.24
C GLU A 158 -16.97 2.10 -2.96
N ILE A 159 -16.99 1.73 -4.25
CA ILE A 159 -15.77 1.56 -5.05
C ILE A 159 -15.86 2.44 -6.28
N ILE A 160 -14.88 3.33 -6.44
CA ILE A 160 -14.71 4.15 -7.62
C ILE A 160 -13.46 3.67 -8.36
N LYS A 161 -13.64 3.23 -9.62
CA LYS A 161 -12.55 2.79 -10.49
C LYS A 161 -12.15 3.95 -11.39
N LEU A 162 -10.92 4.43 -11.23
CA LEU A 162 -10.35 5.47 -12.08
C LEU A 162 -10.04 4.89 -13.47
N THR A 163 -10.17 5.74 -14.49
CA THR A 163 -9.90 5.32 -15.88
C THR A 163 -8.41 5.25 -16.20
N ASN A 164 -7.57 5.99 -15.46
CA ASN A 164 -6.13 6.13 -15.64
C ASN A 164 -5.43 6.05 -14.29
N GLY A 165 -4.11 5.92 -14.32
CA GLY A 165 -3.25 5.80 -13.17
C GLY A 165 -3.03 4.35 -12.74
N ASN A 166 -1.85 4.10 -12.21
CA ASN A 166 -1.43 2.78 -11.76
C ASN A 166 -1.51 2.68 -10.22
N LEU A 167 -0.47 2.15 -9.57
CA LEU A 167 -0.47 1.88 -8.13
C LEU A 167 -0.62 3.15 -7.29
N TYR A 168 -0.06 4.26 -7.75
CA TYR A 168 -0.09 5.56 -7.06
C TYR A 168 -0.86 6.64 -7.83
N PRO A 169 -2.17 6.48 -8.07
CA PRO A 169 -2.96 7.44 -8.84
C PRO A 169 -2.98 8.83 -8.22
N HIS A 170 -2.82 8.95 -6.90
CA HIS A 170 -2.71 10.22 -6.21
C HIS A 170 -1.42 11.00 -6.53
N MET A 171 -0.41 10.34 -7.10
CA MET A 171 0.82 10.96 -7.60
C MET A 171 0.77 11.21 -9.11
N GLU A 172 0.05 10.37 -9.87
CA GLU A 172 -0.03 10.47 -11.33
C GLU A 172 -1.13 11.43 -11.82
N ILE A 173 -2.27 11.41 -11.16
CA ILE A 173 -3.48 12.17 -11.52
C ILE A 173 -4.12 12.81 -10.28
N PRO A 174 -3.35 13.62 -9.51
CA PRO A 174 -3.76 14.14 -8.21
C PRO A 174 -5.09 14.93 -8.26
N GLU A 175 -5.33 15.72 -9.33
CA GLU A 175 -6.55 16.50 -9.49
C GLU A 175 -7.78 15.58 -9.57
N LYS A 176 -7.67 14.46 -10.27
CA LYS A 176 -8.77 13.50 -10.40
C LYS A 176 -9.05 12.80 -9.07
N VAL A 177 -8.00 12.36 -8.38
CA VAL A 177 -8.15 11.74 -7.05
C VAL A 177 -8.72 12.74 -6.06
N TYR A 178 -8.23 13.98 -6.07
CA TYR A 178 -8.74 15.05 -5.23
C TYR A 178 -10.23 15.34 -5.49
N SER A 179 -10.67 15.42 -6.76
CA SER A 179 -12.09 15.67 -7.09
C SER A 179 -12.98 14.58 -6.52
N VAL A 180 -12.58 13.30 -6.67
CA VAL A 180 -13.32 12.17 -6.12
C VAL A 180 -13.40 12.25 -4.58
N ILE A 181 -12.27 12.54 -3.93
CA ILE A 181 -12.24 12.70 -2.47
C ILE A 181 -13.18 13.86 -2.05
N LYS A 182 -13.09 15.01 -2.70
CA LYS A 182 -13.89 16.20 -2.39
C LYS A 182 -15.39 15.96 -2.52
N GLU A 183 -15.83 15.23 -3.54
CA GLU A 183 -17.24 14.86 -3.73
C GLU A 183 -17.77 13.96 -2.60
N HIS A 184 -16.89 13.22 -1.92
CA HIS A 184 -17.26 12.25 -0.90
C HIS A 184 -16.97 12.69 0.55
N ILE A 185 -16.40 13.88 0.75
CA ILE A 185 -16.16 14.45 2.08
C ILE A 185 -17.38 15.19 2.64
N ASN A 186 -18.25 15.68 1.76
CA ASN A 186 -19.43 16.49 2.12
C ASN A 186 -20.57 15.63 2.67
#